data_deddc437d67eec545f04825984b1757c
#
_entry.id   deddc437d67eec545f04825984b1757c
#
_cell.length_a   1.000
_cell.length_b   1.000
_cell.length_c   1.000
_cell.angle_alpha   90.00
_cell.angle_beta   90.00
_cell.angle_gamma   90.00
#
_symmetry.space_group_name_H-M   'P 1'
#
loop_
_entity.id
_entity.type
_entity.pdbx_description
1 polymer ?
#
loop_
_entity_poly.entity_id
_entity_poly.type
_entity_poly.pdbx_seq_one_letter_code
_entity_poly.pdbx_strand_id
1 'polypeptide(L)'
;QMSEHLLQEPDGDGTQKRLAEMTAAVAAKIDKAPFVRASRNMQITSLSIQDQGVKLDLVWFRMPYLRSTLKTGQWFIFLGKVIPKGKFFHMEQPQIYTPEKYQSMQNCLWPCYPLTAGLKKNKLSQTIKQSLEELDLSVDYLPEEIRTRHGLAEYNYAIENIHFPESETALEEARKRLIFDEFFKFILSAGMQKEQMEEVKNTFTFLPLAGAPMEMQLSDKQADAGAEQTAPLWADQVMESLPYQLTQAQKRTLQEIRLDLRARKIMQRLVQGDVGSGKTIIAFLSMLDAAQAGYQSALMAPTEVLAMQHYQNFVEMCELHNLHIPVILLTGSLTAKEKRRAYERMQLYHNAMVIGTHALIQERAVYDNLALVITDEQHRFGVKQRESLFLKGGQPHVLVMSATPIPRTLAIILYGDLDISVIDEVPAKRLPIKSCVVGKKARNTSYEFLRKEIAKGRQAYVICPLVEASEGLEAENVTEYAEKLRQQMPAGIVVECLHGKMKSGRKNLIMEQ
;
A
#
# COMPACT_ATOMS: atom_id res chain seq x y z
N GLN A 1 -29.33 38.59 5.26
CA GLN A 1 -27.93 38.12 5.51
C GLN A 1 -27.19 37.68 4.25
N MET A 2 -27.64 38.10 3.08
CA MET A 2 -26.93 37.91 1.80
C MET A 2 -25.75 38.88 1.64
N SER A 3 -25.72 40.01 2.36
CA SER A 3 -24.78 41.09 2.13
C SER A 3 -23.40 40.95 2.80
N GLU A 4 -23.28 40.21 3.89
CA GLU A 4 -22.00 40.16 4.63
C GLU A 4 -20.99 39.12 4.14
N HIS A 5 -21.42 38.07 3.40
CA HIS A 5 -20.50 37.06 2.89
C HIS A 5 -20.17 37.15 1.38
N LEU A 6 -20.88 38.01 0.63
CA LEU A 6 -20.70 38.16 -0.82
C LEU A 6 -19.89 39.41 -1.22
N LEU A 7 -19.49 40.26 -0.28
CA LEU A 7 -18.79 41.53 -0.51
C LEU A 7 -17.40 41.58 0.15
N GLN A 8 -16.63 40.49 0.20
CA GLN A 8 -15.19 40.61 0.41
C GLN A 8 -14.53 41.04 -0.88
N GLU A 9 -14.10 42.32 -0.92
CA GLU A 9 -13.28 42.86 -1.99
C GLU A 9 -11.98 42.01 -2.16
N PRO A 10 -11.54 41.75 -3.41
CA PRO A 10 -10.30 41.04 -3.63
C PRO A 10 -9.12 41.91 -3.21
N ASP A 11 -8.25 41.39 -2.36
CA ASP A 11 -6.94 41.94 -2.09
C ASP A 11 -6.18 42.16 -3.40
N GLY A 12 -5.60 43.36 -3.53
CA GLY A 12 -5.04 43.94 -4.75
C GLY A 12 -3.77 43.27 -5.27
N ASP A 13 -3.86 42.03 -5.72
CA ASP A 13 -2.83 41.41 -6.56
C ASP A 13 -3.49 40.76 -7.78
N GLY A 14 -3.18 41.33 -8.96
CA GLY A 14 -3.83 41.19 -10.26
C GLY A 14 -3.81 39.81 -10.91
N THR A 15 -4.02 38.74 -10.18
CA THR A 15 -4.35 37.42 -10.67
C THR A 15 -5.85 37.17 -10.50
N GLN A 16 -6.57 37.05 -11.62
CA GLN A 16 -7.95 36.58 -11.66
C GLN A 16 -8.03 35.20 -10.95
N LYS A 17 -8.14 35.20 -9.62
CA LYS A 17 -8.65 34.05 -8.90
C LYS A 17 -10.07 33.82 -9.37
N ARG A 18 -10.37 32.71 -10.03
CA ARG A 18 -11.73 32.19 -10.21
C ARG A 18 -12.39 32.24 -8.83
N LEU A 19 -13.41 33.10 -8.69
CA LEU A 19 -14.27 33.13 -7.51
C LEU A 19 -14.76 31.69 -7.28
N ALA A 20 -14.41 31.12 -6.14
CA ALA A 20 -14.79 29.76 -5.81
C ALA A 20 -16.31 29.66 -5.84
N GLU A 21 -16.87 28.69 -6.56
CA GLU A 21 -18.29 28.36 -6.56
C GLU A 21 -18.72 28.03 -5.12
N MET A 22 -19.44 28.94 -4.46
CA MET A 22 -19.89 28.73 -3.10
C MET A 22 -21.28 28.09 -3.10
N THR A 23 -21.46 27.04 -2.32
CA THR A 23 -22.80 26.50 -2.02
C THR A 23 -23.41 27.37 -0.91
N ALA A 24 -24.55 27.98 -1.21
CA ALA A 24 -25.24 28.86 -0.25
C ALA A 24 -26.72 28.50 -0.14
N ALA A 25 -27.29 28.78 1.05
CA ALA A 25 -28.72 28.73 1.30
C ALA A 25 -29.26 30.15 1.33
N VAL A 26 -30.16 30.47 0.42
CA VAL A 26 -30.76 31.81 0.29
C VAL A 26 -32.22 31.75 0.66
N ALA A 27 -32.59 32.44 1.74
CA ALA A 27 -33.99 32.63 2.15
C ALA A 27 -34.60 33.80 1.39
N ALA A 28 -35.72 33.58 0.70
CA ALA A 28 -36.40 34.63 -0.02
C ALA A 28 -37.91 34.48 0.03
N LYS A 29 -38.60 35.62 0.07
CA LYS A 29 -40.03 35.72 -0.14
C LYS A 29 -40.32 35.80 -1.63
N ILE A 30 -41.32 35.10 -2.08
CA ILE A 30 -41.69 35.11 -3.51
C ILE A 30 -42.56 36.34 -3.78
N ASP A 31 -42.02 37.32 -4.50
CA ASP A 31 -42.74 38.52 -4.89
C ASP A 31 -43.52 38.35 -6.20
N LYS A 32 -42.98 37.56 -7.14
CA LYS A 32 -43.60 37.28 -8.42
C LYS A 32 -43.56 35.79 -8.71
N ALA A 33 -44.64 35.27 -9.33
CA ALA A 33 -44.69 33.86 -9.73
C ALA A 33 -43.57 33.52 -10.70
N PRO A 34 -42.98 32.30 -10.64
CA PRO A 34 -41.95 31.87 -11.57
C PRO A 34 -42.43 31.91 -13.03
N PHE A 35 -41.53 32.33 -13.90
CA PHE A 35 -41.78 32.40 -15.34
C PHE A 35 -41.33 31.08 -16.01
N VAL A 36 -42.24 30.50 -16.80
CA VAL A 36 -41.96 29.26 -17.56
C VAL A 36 -41.81 29.58 -19.05
N ARG A 37 -40.65 29.28 -19.61
CA ARG A 37 -40.34 29.47 -21.04
C ARG A 37 -40.12 28.11 -21.69
N ALA A 38 -40.74 27.90 -22.85
CA ALA A 38 -40.44 26.77 -23.72
C ALA A 38 -39.28 27.14 -24.69
N SER A 39 -38.24 26.32 -24.74
CA SER A 39 -37.13 26.48 -25.69
C SER A 39 -36.80 25.13 -26.32
N ARG A 40 -36.95 25.02 -27.64
CA ARG A 40 -36.66 23.87 -28.56
C ARG A 40 -36.97 22.47 -28.00
N ASN A 41 -37.15 21.94 -27.08
CA ASN A 41 -37.48 20.66 -26.46
C ASN A 41 -37.35 20.64 -24.94
N MET A 42 -37.15 21.82 -24.32
CA MET A 42 -36.94 21.90 -22.89
C MET A 42 -37.76 23.06 -22.28
N GLN A 43 -38.43 22.79 -21.17
CA GLN A 43 -39.10 23.83 -20.40
C GLN A 43 -38.13 24.33 -19.32
N ILE A 44 -37.97 25.67 -19.28
CA ILE A 44 -37.10 26.36 -18.33
C ILE A 44 -37.99 27.20 -17.42
N THR A 45 -37.91 26.93 -16.13
CA THR A 45 -38.57 27.75 -15.10
C THR A 45 -37.54 28.68 -14.49
N SER A 46 -37.83 29.96 -14.44
CA SER A 46 -36.93 30.97 -13.88
C SER A 46 -37.67 31.81 -12.85
N LEU A 47 -36.95 32.20 -11.80
CA LEU A 47 -37.40 33.09 -10.73
C LEU A 47 -36.27 34.06 -10.41
N SER A 48 -36.54 35.35 -10.43
CA SER A 48 -35.61 36.36 -9.96
C SER A 48 -36.02 36.83 -8.56
N ILE A 49 -35.11 36.77 -7.63
CA ILE A 49 -35.25 37.32 -6.29
C ILE A 49 -34.28 38.48 -6.12
N GLN A 50 -34.70 39.50 -5.39
CA GLN A 50 -33.89 40.70 -5.13
C GLN A 50 -33.92 41.00 -3.63
N ASP A 51 -32.73 41.23 -3.06
CA ASP A 51 -32.56 41.62 -1.67
C ASP A 51 -31.46 42.67 -1.58
N GLN A 52 -31.75 43.82 -0.95
CA GLN A 52 -30.82 44.94 -0.71
C GLN A 52 -30.01 45.36 -1.96
N GLY A 53 -30.64 45.35 -3.13
CA GLY A 53 -30.03 45.74 -4.40
C GLY A 53 -29.25 44.62 -5.10
N VAL A 54 -29.09 43.45 -4.50
CA VAL A 54 -28.48 42.26 -5.08
C VAL A 54 -29.54 41.40 -5.74
N LYS A 55 -29.34 41.07 -7.01
CA LYS A 55 -30.25 40.22 -7.79
C LYS A 55 -29.68 38.80 -7.92
N LEU A 56 -30.51 37.79 -7.60
CA LEU A 56 -30.22 36.38 -7.80
C LEU A 56 -31.25 35.76 -8.74
N ASP A 57 -30.77 35.23 -9.85
CA ASP A 57 -31.61 34.51 -10.83
C ASP A 57 -31.52 33.00 -10.58
N LEU A 58 -32.67 32.39 -10.29
CA LEU A 58 -32.80 30.94 -10.08
C LEU A 58 -33.38 30.30 -11.32
N VAL A 59 -32.80 29.19 -11.77
CA VAL A 59 -33.21 28.50 -12.99
C VAL A 59 -33.36 27.00 -12.75
N TRP A 60 -34.47 26.43 -13.20
CA TRP A 60 -34.76 24.99 -13.20
C TRP A 60 -35.08 24.52 -14.61
N PHE A 61 -34.59 23.34 -14.96
CA PHE A 61 -34.88 22.70 -16.21
C PHE A 61 -35.88 21.55 -16.02
N ARG A 62 -36.89 21.46 -16.93
CA ARG A 62 -37.93 20.41 -16.91
C ARG A 62 -38.78 20.35 -15.63
N MET A 63 -38.96 21.50 -14.96
CA MET A 63 -39.77 21.61 -13.72
C MET A 63 -40.85 22.70 -13.84
N PRO A 64 -41.80 22.62 -14.80
CA PRO A 64 -42.83 23.66 -14.94
C PRO A 64 -43.83 23.72 -13.79
N TYR A 65 -43.96 22.62 -13.03
CA TYR A 65 -44.83 22.56 -11.84
C TYR A 65 -44.42 23.51 -10.71
N LEU A 66 -43.18 24.01 -10.72
CA LEU A 66 -42.71 24.96 -9.73
C LEU A 66 -43.50 26.28 -9.76
N ARG A 67 -44.12 26.61 -10.89
CA ARG A 67 -45.01 27.79 -10.98
C ARG A 67 -46.22 27.69 -10.07
N SER A 68 -46.74 26.48 -9.86
CA SER A 68 -47.87 26.27 -8.94
C SER A 68 -47.41 26.03 -7.49
N THR A 69 -46.19 25.54 -7.30
CA THR A 69 -45.63 25.23 -5.99
C THR A 69 -45.09 26.47 -5.28
N LEU A 70 -44.39 27.35 -5.99
CA LEU A 70 -43.80 28.57 -5.43
C LEU A 70 -44.83 29.71 -5.51
N LYS A 71 -45.69 29.77 -4.49
CA LYS A 71 -46.76 30.79 -4.43
C LYS A 71 -46.21 32.14 -3.97
N THR A 72 -46.72 33.21 -4.59
CA THR A 72 -46.42 34.59 -4.19
C THR A 72 -46.80 34.84 -2.70
N GLY A 73 -45.95 35.53 -2.00
CA GLY A 73 -46.12 35.85 -0.57
C GLY A 73 -45.55 34.82 0.40
N GLN A 74 -45.16 33.63 -0.07
CA GLN A 74 -44.55 32.58 0.76
C GLN A 74 -43.03 32.67 0.80
N TRP A 75 -42.44 32.24 1.91
CA TRP A 75 -41.02 32.15 2.10
C TRP A 75 -40.53 30.76 1.70
N PHE A 76 -39.39 30.72 0.98
CA PHE A 76 -38.68 29.51 0.66
C PHE A 76 -37.18 29.71 0.86
N ILE A 77 -36.46 28.60 1.05
CA ILE A 77 -35.02 28.57 1.11
C ILE A 77 -34.49 27.79 -0.13
N PHE A 78 -33.64 28.46 -0.87
CA PHE A 78 -33.00 27.93 -2.06
C PHE A 78 -31.57 27.53 -1.75
N LEU A 79 -31.25 26.25 -1.82
CA LEU A 79 -29.91 25.71 -1.55
C LEU A 79 -29.24 25.25 -2.84
N GLY A 80 -28.11 25.83 -3.18
CA GLY A 80 -27.37 25.47 -4.40
C GLY A 80 -26.07 26.25 -4.55
N LYS A 81 -25.39 26.01 -5.68
CA LYS A 81 -24.16 26.75 -6.03
C LYS A 81 -24.51 28.13 -6.56
N VAL A 82 -23.94 29.16 -5.98
CA VAL A 82 -24.06 30.54 -6.43
C VAL A 82 -22.91 30.84 -7.39
N ILE A 83 -23.26 31.24 -8.60
CA ILE A 83 -22.29 31.56 -9.66
C ILE A 83 -22.44 33.06 -9.98
N PRO A 84 -21.38 33.86 -9.90
CA PRO A 84 -21.43 35.27 -10.31
C PRO A 84 -21.55 35.39 -11.83
N LYS A 85 -22.50 36.21 -12.30
CA LYS A 85 -22.73 36.49 -13.72
C LYS A 85 -22.79 38.01 -13.97
N GLY A 86 -21.64 38.61 -14.14
CA GLY A 86 -21.52 40.09 -14.25
C GLY A 86 -21.95 40.79 -12.95
N LYS A 87 -22.99 41.66 -13.02
CA LYS A 87 -23.54 42.36 -11.86
C LYS A 87 -24.60 41.55 -11.06
N PHE A 88 -24.90 40.31 -11.46
CA PHE A 88 -25.94 39.48 -10.89
C PHE A 88 -25.38 38.14 -10.46
N PHE A 89 -26.09 37.45 -9.58
CA PHE A 89 -25.79 36.08 -9.21
C PHE A 89 -26.76 35.12 -9.88
N HIS A 90 -26.31 33.92 -10.14
CA HIS A 90 -27.08 32.85 -10.77
C HIS A 90 -26.97 31.56 -9.99
N MET A 91 -28.07 30.82 -9.90
CA MET A 91 -28.12 29.51 -9.25
C MET A 91 -28.90 28.54 -10.15
N GLU A 92 -28.28 27.45 -10.54
CA GLU A 92 -28.90 26.41 -11.39
C GLU A 92 -29.39 25.23 -10.55
N GLN A 93 -30.63 24.79 -10.83
CA GLN A 93 -31.23 23.63 -10.18
C GLN A 93 -31.18 23.67 -8.63
N PRO A 94 -31.42 24.83 -7.95
CA PRO A 94 -31.39 24.84 -6.51
C PRO A 94 -32.44 23.93 -5.90
N GLN A 95 -32.09 23.30 -4.77
CA GLN A 95 -33.05 22.60 -3.94
C GLN A 95 -33.93 23.60 -3.22
N ILE A 96 -35.22 23.26 -3.08
CA ILE A 96 -36.24 24.16 -2.52
C ILE A 96 -36.75 23.57 -1.22
N TYR A 97 -36.72 24.37 -0.16
CA TYR A 97 -37.17 23.99 1.16
C TYR A 97 -38.14 25.02 1.70
N THR A 98 -39.12 24.59 2.51
CA THR A 98 -39.85 25.53 3.40
C THR A 98 -38.93 25.91 4.56
N PRO A 99 -39.12 27.09 5.20
CA PRO A 99 -38.32 27.51 6.34
C PRO A 99 -38.30 26.48 7.47
N GLU A 100 -39.47 25.90 7.80
CA GLU A 100 -39.60 24.88 8.86
C GLU A 100 -38.76 23.64 8.53
N LYS A 101 -38.87 23.15 7.29
CA LYS A 101 -38.13 21.99 6.86
C LYS A 101 -36.63 22.25 6.82
N TYR A 102 -36.20 23.44 6.40
CA TYR A 102 -34.79 23.80 6.39
C TYR A 102 -34.26 23.95 7.83
N GLN A 103 -35.03 24.53 8.72
CA GLN A 103 -34.66 24.67 10.13
C GLN A 103 -34.53 23.32 10.83
N SER A 104 -35.42 22.36 10.54
CA SER A 104 -35.29 20.98 11.04
C SER A 104 -34.09 20.23 10.48
N MET A 105 -33.51 20.70 9.35
CA MET A 105 -32.31 20.14 8.74
C MET A 105 -31.03 20.85 9.18
N GLN A 106 -31.11 22.03 9.80
CA GLN A 106 -29.95 22.72 10.34
C GLN A 106 -29.41 21.96 11.54
N ASN A 107 -28.09 21.77 11.55
CA ASN A 107 -27.36 20.99 12.58
C ASN A 107 -27.62 19.47 12.58
N CYS A 108 -28.24 18.94 11.52
CA CYS A 108 -28.35 17.50 11.33
C CYS A 108 -27.29 17.00 10.35
N LEU A 109 -26.60 15.93 10.72
CA LEU A 109 -25.72 15.21 9.83
C LEU A 109 -26.54 14.27 8.92
N TRP A 110 -26.31 14.36 7.62
CA TRP A 110 -27.04 13.55 6.64
C TRP A 110 -26.12 12.54 5.97
N PRO A 111 -26.53 11.26 5.87
CA PRO A 111 -25.73 10.25 5.22
C PRO A 111 -25.58 10.52 3.71
N CYS A 112 -24.37 10.38 3.21
CA CYS A 112 -24.04 10.43 1.79
C CYS A 112 -23.68 9.04 1.29
N TYR A 113 -24.64 8.37 0.62
CA TYR A 113 -24.42 7.06 0.04
C TYR A 113 -23.95 7.16 -1.42
N PRO A 114 -23.06 6.29 -1.88
CA PRO A 114 -22.77 6.16 -3.30
C PRO A 114 -24.03 5.68 -4.03
N LEU A 115 -24.37 6.34 -5.14
CA LEU A 115 -25.57 6.06 -5.90
C LEU A 115 -25.22 5.39 -7.23
N THR A 116 -26.05 4.42 -7.64
CA THR A 116 -26.02 3.82 -8.98
C THR A 116 -27.16 4.35 -9.84
N ALA A 117 -27.08 4.14 -11.16
CA ALA A 117 -28.10 4.60 -12.08
C ALA A 117 -29.49 4.05 -11.71
N GLY A 118 -30.47 4.96 -11.62
CA GLY A 118 -31.86 4.65 -11.24
C GLY A 118 -32.17 4.74 -9.74
N LEU A 119 -31.17 4.85 -8.86
CA LEU A 119 -31.38 4.97 -7.42
C LEU A 119 -31.36 6.43 -6.98
N LYS A 120 -32.42 6.88 -6.28
CA LYS A 120 -32.53 8.25 -5.76
C LYS A 120 -32.06 8.31 -4.29
N LYS A 121 -31.26 9.33 -3.94
CA LYS A 121 -30.73 9.55 -2.58
C LYS A 121 -31.79 9.41 -1.47
N ASN A 122 -32.91 10.12 -1.62
CA ASN A 122 -33.98 10.10 -0.61
C ASN A 122 -34.61 8.72 -0.44
N LYS A 123 -34.81 7.97 -1.54
CA LYS A 123 -35.38 6.63 -1.47
C LYS A 123 -34.44 5.67 -0.75
N LEU A 124 -33.13 5.74 -1.03
CA LEU A 124 -32.14 4.91 -0.35
C LEU A 124 -32.08 5.21 1.15
N SER A 125 -32.02 6.48 1.55
CA SER A 125 -32.03 6.86 2.96
C SER A 125 -33.28 6.41 3.70
N GLN A 126 -34.45 6.52 3.07
CA GLN A 126 -35.72 6.03 3.66
C GLN A 126 -35.72 4.53 3.83
N THR A 127 -35.26 3.80 2.81
CA THR A 127 -35.18 2.34 2.88
C THR A 127 -34.24 1.89 3.98
N ILE A 128 -33.06 2.52 4.11
CA ILE A 128 -32.11 2.18 5.19
C ILE A 128 -32.72 2.47 6.56
N LYS A 129 -33.40 3.63 6.73
CA LYS A 129 -34.07 3.95 7.99
C LYS A 129 -35.11 2.91 8.35
N GLN A 130 -35.99 2.55 7.41
CA GLN A 130 -36.98 1.51 7.63
C GLN A 130 -36.36 0.15 7.94
N SER A 131 -35.27 -0.23 7.23
CA SER A 131 -34.55 -1.47 7.52
C SER A 131 -33.98 -1.52 8.92
N LEU A 132 -33.43 -0.39 9.43
CA LEU A 132 -32.91 -0.31 10.81
C LEU A 132 -34.02 -0.47 11.85
N GLU A 133 -35.24 0.03 11.58
CA GLU A 133 -36.40 -0.13 12.46
C GLU A 133 -36.91 -1.59 12.52
N GLU A 134 -36.68 -2.37 11.46
CA GLU A 134 -37.09 -3.78 11.33
C GLU A 134 -36.02 -4.78 11.80
N LEU A 135 -34.74 -4.37 11.90
CA LEU A 135 -33.64 -5.23 12.32
C LEU A 135 -33.62 -5.42 13.84
N ASP A 136 -33.48 -6.66 14.28
CA ASP A 136 -33.17 -6.95 15.67
C ASP A 136 -31.66 -6.77 15.93
N LEU A 137 -31.30 -5.64 16.49
CA LEU A 137 -29.93 -5.28 16.88
C LEU A 137 -29.69 -5.42 18.40
N SER A 138 -30.59 -6.12 19.11
CA SER A 138 -30.53 -6.24 20.57
C SER A 138 -29.33 -7.03 21.10
N VAL A 139 -28.73 -7.89 20.27
CA VAL A 139 -27.60 -8.72 20.66
C VAL A 139 -26.29 -8.07 20.28
N ASP A 140 -25.51 -7.66 21.29
CA ASP A 140 -24.12 -7.26 21.09
C ASP A 140 -23.19 -8.46 21.24
N TYR A 141 -22.39 -8.76 20.22
CA TYR A 141 -21.47 -9.89 20.23
C TYR A 141 -20.17 -9.63 21.03
N LEU A 142 -19.87 -8.35 21.36
CA LEU A 142 -18.75 -8.04 22.24
C LEU A 142 -19.17 -8.17 23.72
N PRO A 143 -18.41 -8.92 24.53
CA PRO A 143 -18.62 -8.95 25.99
C PRO A 143 -18.58 -7.55 26.60
N GLU A 144 -19.41 -7.33 27.60
CA GLU A 144 -19.52 -6.04 28.31
C GLU A 144 -18.18 -5.59 28.91
N GLU A 145 -17.37 -6.53 29.39
CA GLU A 145 -16.03 -6.24 29.93
C GLU A 145 -15.11 -5.61 28.89
N ILE A 146 -15.16 -6.08 27.64
CA ILE A 146 -14.36 -5.51 26.53
C ILE A 146 -14.88 -4.13 26.18
N ARG A 147 -16.20 -3.97 26.07
CA ARG A 147 -16.83 -2.68 25.76
C ARG A 147 -16.47 -1.62 26.81
N THR A 148 -16.60 -1.94 28.07
CA THR A 148 -16.29 -1.03 29.19
C THR A 148 -14.80 -0.68 29.22
N ARG A 149 -13.90 -1.66 29.08
CA ARG A 149 -12.44 -1.45 29.08
C ARG A 149 -11.99 -0.49 28.00
N HIS A 150 -12.59 -0.53 26.81
CA HIS A 150 -12.21 0.28 25.66
C HIS A 150 -13.12 1.50 25.44
N GLY A 151 -14.12 1.71 26.29
CA GLY A 151 -15.09 2.80 26.19
C GLY A 151 -15.81 2.76 24.84
N LEU A 152 -16.41 1.62 24.50
CA LEU A 152 -17.10 1.36 23.24
C LEU A 152 -18.62 1.43 23.46
N ALA A 153 -19.30 2.08 22.52
CA ALA A 153 -20.75 2.11 22.48
C ALA A 153 -21.34 0.71 22.18
N GLU A 154 -22.60 0.52 22.48
CA GLU A 154 -23.36 -0.67 22.08
C GLU A 154 -23.50 -0.78 20.58
N TYR A 155 -23.66 -2.01 20.08
CA TYR A 155 -23.69 -2.28 18.66
C TYR A 155 -24.87 -1.61 17.94
N ASN A 156 -26.09 -1.70 18.52
CA ASN A 156 -27.28 -1.04 18.02
C ASN A 156 -27.10 0.49 17.93
N TYR A 157 -26.64 1.11 19.02
CA TYR A 157 -26.35 2.54 19.06
C TYR A 157 -25.34 2.94 17.96
N ALA A 158 -24.29 2.14 17.76
CA ALA A 158 -23.28 2.43 16.75
C ALA A 158 -23.82 2.30 15.32
N ILE A 159 -24.66 1.29 15.03
CA ILE A 159 -25.28 1.13 13.71
C ILE A 159 -26.28 2.24 13.42
N GLU A 160 -27.09 2.63 14.37
CA GLU A 160 -28.03 3.74 14.19
C GLU A 160 -27.33 5.07 13.95
N ASN A 161 -26.34 5.39 14.80
CA ASN A 161 -25.65 6.66 14.75
C ASN A 161 -24.59 6.80 13.66
N ILE A 162 -24.12 5.71 13.05
CA ILE A 162 -23.28 5.81 11.84
C ILE A 162 -24.10 6.24 10.61
N HIS A 163 -25.38 5.87 10.57
CA HIS A 163 -26.30 6.21 9.49
C HIS A 163 -27.06 7.51 9.73
N PHE A 164 -27.58 7.70 10.95
CA PHE A 164 -28.41 8.85 11.34
C PHE A 164 -27.96 9.39 12.70
N PRO A 165 -26.81 10.03 12.77
CA PRO A 165 -26.23 10.48 14.03
C PRO A 165 -27.07 11.61 14.66
N GLU A 166 -27.32 11.49 15.96
CA GLU A 166 -27.99 12.53 16.76
C GLU A 166 -27.10 13.76 16.99
N SER A 167 -25.78 13.54 17.03
CA SER A 167 -24.75 14.58 17.24
C SER A 167 -23.42 14.17 16.60
N GLU A 168 -22.47 15.11 16.50
CA GLU A 168 -21.09 14.79 16.09
C GLU A 168 -20.42 13.82 17.04
N THR A 169 -20.65 13.96 18.36
CA THR A 169 -20.13 13.04 19.37
C THR A 169 -20.67 11.63 19.18
N ALA A 170 -21.99 11.49 18.94
CA ALA A 170 -22.61 10.20 18.68
C ALA A 170 -22.04 9.53 17.42
N LEU A 171 -21.74 10.31 16.38
CA LEU A 171 -21.06 9.80 15.17
C LEU A 171 -19.65 9.33 15.47
N GLU A 172 -18.87 10.06 16.27
CA GLU A 172 -17.52 9.67 16.66
C GLU A 172 -17.50 8.38 17.49
N GLU A 173 -18.43 8.24 18.44
CA GLU A 173 -18.59 7.03 19.24
C GLU A 173 -18.99 5.83 18.39
N ALA A 174 -19.93 6.02 17.47
CA ALA A 174 -20.33 5.00 16.50
C ALA A 174 -19.16 4.55 15.62
N ARG A 175 -18.40 5.50 15.07
CA ARG A 175 -17.20 5.21 14.27
C ARG A 175 -16.14 4.47 15.09
N LYS A 176 -15.87 4.89 16.32
CA LYS A 176 -14.93 4.23 17.21
C LYS A 176 -15.30 2.78 17.43
N ARG A 177 -16.58 2.49 17.67
CA ARG A 177 -17.09 1.13 17.84
C ARG A 177 -16.89 0.29 16.58
N LEU A 178 -17.34 0.75 15.42
CA LEU A 178 -17.28 -0.01 14.18
C LEU A 178 -15.84 -0.23 13.68
N ILE A 179 -14.95 0.76 13.89
CA ILE A 179 -13.52 0.60 13.62
C ILE A 179 -12.93 -0.51 14.51
N PHE A 180 -13.27 -0.49 15.81
CA PHE A 180 -12.82 -1.55 16.72
C PHE A 180 -13.31 -2.92 16.26
N ASP A 181 -14.58 -3.04 15.87
CA ASP A 181 -15.18 -4.29 15.42
C ASP A 181 -14.49 -4.87 14.17
N GLU A 182 -14.19 -4.04 13.19
CA GLU A 182 -13.49 -4.47 11.97
C GLU A 182 -12.08 -4.96 12.29
N PHE A 183 -11.32 -4.20 13.08
CA PHE A 183 -9.96 -4.60 13.47
C PHE A 183 -9.97 -5.82 14.40
N PHE A 184 -10.90 -5.91 15.34
CA PHE A 184 -11.02 -7.04 16.22
C PHE A 184 -11.29 -8.34 15.47
N LYS A 185 -12.28 -8.34 14.55
CA LYS A 185 -12.58 -9.49 13.68
C LYS A 185 -11.38 -9.89 12.83
N PHE A 186 -10.68 -8.91 12.28
CA PHE A 186 -9.49 -9.15 11.46
C PHE A 186 -8.36 -9.79 12.27
N ILE A 187 -8.03 -9.22 13.45
CA ILE A 187 -6.97 -9.74 14.32
C ILE A 187 -7.33 -11.13 14.85
N LEU A 188 -8.59 -11.35 15.23
CA LEU A 188 -9.07 -12.64 15.68
C LEU A 188 -8.94 -13.70 14.57
N SER A 189 -9.36 -13.39 13.35
CA SER A 189 -9.22 -14.29 12.20
C SER A 189 -7.76 -14.60 11.89
N ALA A 190 -6.87 -13.60 11.93
CA ALA A 190 -5.43 -13.80 11.75
C ALA A 190 -4.83 -14.68 12.88
N GLY A 191 -5.26 -14.47 14.13
CA GLY A 191 -4.85 -15.30 15.27
C GLY A 191 -5.29 -16.76 15.13
N MET A 192 -6.53 -16.99 14.72
CA MET A 192 -7.03 -18.35 14.46
C MET A 192 -6.29 -19.05 13.32
N GLN A 193 -5.96 -18.33 12.25
CA GLN A 193 -5.14 -18.86 11.15
C GLN A 193 -3.73 -19.22 11.64
N LYS A 194 -3.13 -18.36 12.48
CA LYS A 194 -1.82 -18.63 13.07
C LYS A 194 -1.84 -19.89 13.94
N GLU A 195 -2.83 -20.07 14.80
CA GLU A 195 -2.98 -21.29 15.61
C GLU A 195 -3.09 -22.54 14.74
N GLN A 196 -3.90 -22.52 13.68
CA GLN A 196 -4.00 -23.64 12.74
C GLN A 196 -2.68 -23.96 12.05
N MET A 197 -1.87 -22.94 11.72
CA MET A 197 -0.55 -23.12 11.12
C MET A 197 0.49 -23.62 12.12
N GLU A 198 0.37 -23.26 13.40
CA GLU A 198 1.24 -23.77 14.48
C GLU A 198 1.06 -25.26 14.75
N GLU A 199 -0.05 -25.87 14.34
CA GLU A 199 -0.26 -27.33 14.38
C GLU A 199 0.59 -28.10 13.34
N VAL A 200 1.09 -27.39 12.32
CA VAL A 200 1.94 -28.00 11.29
C VAL A 200 3.33 -28.28 11.85
N LYS A 201 3.65 -29.55 11.98
CA LYS A 201 4.95 -29.98 12.53
C LYS A 201 6.08 -29.74 11.53
N ASN A 202 7.16 -29.16 12.02
CA ASN A 202 8.42 -29.08 11.28
C ASN A 202 9.00 -30.50 11.07
N THR A 203 9.20 -30.89 9.84
CA THR A 203 9.81 -32.17 9.45
C THR A 203 11.29 -32.03 9.08
N PHE A 204 11.81 -30.80 9.03
CA PHE A 204 13.20 -30.53 8.68
C PHE A 204 14.10 -30.55 9.91
N THR A 205 15.26 -31.16 9.79
CA THR A 205 16.26 -31.24 10.86
C THR A 205 17.46 -30.36 10.54
N PHE A 206 17.58 -29.25 11.25
CA PHE A 206 18.73 -28.35 11.11
C PHE A 206 19.81 -28.68 12.14
N LEU A 207 21.07 -28.40 11.80
CA LEU A 207 22.21 -28.64 12.69
C LEU A 207 22.06 -27.87 14.01
N PRO A 208 22.43 -28.45 15.16
CA PRO A 208 22.39 -27.78 16.45
C PRO A 208 23.23 -26.49 16.47
N LEU A 209 22.78 -25.50 17.25
CA LEU A 209 23.57 -24.29 17.52
C LEU A 209 24.56 -24.56 18.66
N ALA A 210 25.81 -24.16 18.50
CA ALA A 210 26.78 -24.22 19.60
C ALA A 210 26.30 -23.35 20.77
N GLY A 211 26.26 -23.93 21.99
CA GLY A 211 25.83 -23.23 23.20
C GLY A 211 24.32 -23.05 23.40
N ALA A 212 23.47 -23.68 22.58
CA ALA A 212 22.02 -23.65 22.81
C ALA A 212 21.63 -24.45 24.06
N PRO A 213 20.60 -24.03 24.85
CA PRO A 213 20.11 -24.78 26.00
C PRO A 213 19.69 -26.19 25.61
N MET A 214 19.95 -27.17 26.47
CA MET A 214 19.72 -28.59 26.21
C MET A 214 18.23 -28.91 25.93
N GLU A 215 17.31 -28.11 26.42
CA GLU A 215 15.86 -28.23 26.18
C GLU A 215 15.47 -27.94 24.69
N MET A 216 16.29 -27.23 23.95
CA MET A 216 16.08 -26.95 22.52
C MET A 216 16.73 -27.97 21.58
N GLN A 217 17.51 -28.90 22.09
CA GLN A 217 18.25 -29.89 21.31
C GLN A 217 17.51 -31.20 21.06
N LEU A 218 16.35 -31.41 21.69
CA LEU A 218 15.66 -32.69 21.69
C LEU A 218 14.32 -32.65 20.95
N SER A 219 14.32 -33.07 19.71
CA SER A 219 13.22 -33.91 19.22
C SER A 219 13.53 -35.37 19.63
N ASP A 220 12.59 -36.05 20.31
CA ASP A 220 12.68 -37.30 21.05
C ASP A 220 13.27 -38.56 20.37
N LYS A 221 14.06 -38.49 19.35
CA LYS A 221 14.55 -39.67 18.61
C LYS A 221 16.05 -39.82 18.40
N GLN A 222 16.92 -38.92 18.87
CA GLN A 222 18.38 -39.06 18.71
C GLN A 222 19.20 -38.71 19.95
N ALA A 223 18.78 -39.21 21.10
CA ALA A 223 19.52 -39.03 22.36
C ALA A 223 20.74 -39.97 22.54
N ASP A 224 21.06 -40.79 21.54
CA ASP A 224 22.11 -41.85 21.65
C ASP A 224 23.33 -41.66 20.74
N ALA A 225 23.47 -40.53 20.05
CA ALA A 225 24.71 -40.22 19.34
C ALA A 225 25.56 -39.29 20.23
N GLY A 226 26.69 -39.86 20.70
CA GLY A 226 27.66 -39.20 21.59
C GLY A 226 28.02 -37.79 21.09
N ALA A 227 28.47 -36.95 22.03
CA ALA A 227 28.89 -35.57 21.79
C ALA A 227 29.97 -35.45 20.69
N GLU A 228 29.57 -35.68 19.44
CA GLU A 228 30.40 -35.34 18.27
C GLU A 228 30.51 -33.82 18.24
N GLN A 229 31.73 -33.31 18.20
CA GLN A 229 32.07 -31.91 17.94
C GLN A 229 31.27 -31.46 16.72
N THR A 230 30.20 -30.69 16.93
CA THR A 230 29.39 -30.17 15.84
C THR A 230 30.31 -29.32 14.94
N ALA A 231 30.42 -29.71 13.69
CA ALA A 231 31.20 -28.95 12.70
C ALA A 231 30.72 -27.48 12.71
N PRO A 232 31.65 -26.51 12.62
CA PRO A 232 31.25 -25.10 12.63
C PRO A 232 30.31 -24.81 11.49
N LEU A 233 29.29 -23.98 11.74
CA LEU A 233 28.33 -23.59 10.72
C LEU A 233 29.02 -22.79 9.61
N TRP A 234 28.75 -23.12 8.36
CA TRP A 234 29.30 -22.38 7.20
C TRP A 234 28.93 -20.90 7.26
N ALA A 235 27.73 -20.58 7.70
CA ALA A 235 27.28 -19.20 7.88
C ALA A 235 28.10 -18.45 8.94
N ASP A 236 28.55 -19.10 10.01
CA ASP A 236 29.40 -18.48 11.04
C ASP A 236 30.81 -18.21 10.50
N GLN A 237 31.40 -19.15 9.75
CA GLN A 237 32.68 -18.95 9.06
C GLN A 237 32.63 -17.78 8.08
N VAL A 238 31.54 -17.69 7.32
CA VAL A 238 31.31 -16.55 6.41
C VAL A 238 31.21 -15.24 7.20
N MET A 239 30.43 -15.21 8.29
CA MET A 239 30.30 -14.01 9.12
C MET A 239 31.64 -13.51 9.68
N GLU A 240 32.52 -14.40 10.11
CA GLU A 240 33.86 -14.05 10.62
C GLU A 240 34.79 -13.49 9.54
N SER A 241 34.62 -13.92 8.30
CA SER A 241 35.47 -13.54 7.15
C SER A 241 34.93 -12.35 6.35
N LEU A 242 33.72 -11.82 6.67
CA LEU A 242 33.20 -10.64 6.02
C LEU A 242 34.08 -9.39 6.24
N PRO A 243 34.24 -8.50 5.25
CA PRO A 243 35.03 -7.27 5.37
C PRO A 243 34.40 -6.23 6.30
N TYR A 244 33.28 -6.55 6.94
CA TYR A 244 32.54 -5.74 7.89
C TYR A 244 31.87 -6.61 8.94
N GLN A 245 31.61 -6.05 10.11
CA GLN A 245 30.87 -6.77 11.15
C GLN A 245 29.37 -6.57 10.96
N LEU A 246 28.60 -7.64 11.19
CA LEU A 246 27.13 -7.53 11.27
C LEU A 246 26.72 -6.67 12.46
N THR A 247 25.68 -5.86 12.27
CA THR A 247 25.08 -5.07 13.35
C THR A 247 24.41 -5.99 14.39
N GLN A 248 24.13 -5.48 15.59
CA GLN A 248 23.46 -6.27 16.62
C GLN A 248 22.05 -6.66 16.18
N ALA A 249 21.33 -5.78 15.47
CA ALA A 249 20.02 -6.09 14.91
C ALA A 249 20.09 -7.20 13.86
N GLN A 250 21.11 -7.24 13.00
CA GLN A 250 21.32 -8.33 12.04
C GLN A 250 21.62 -9.65 12.74
N LYS A 251 22.50 -9.67 13.75
CA LYS A 251 22.84 -10.85 14.54
C LYS A 251 21.61 -11.39 15.26
N ARG A 252 20.83 -10.51 15.91
CA ARG A 252 19.57 -10.86 16.58
C ARG A 252 18.60 -11.50 15.60
N THR A 253 18.37 -10.87 14.44
CA THR A 253 17.46 -11.39 13.41
C THR A 253 17.89 -12.77 12.89
N LEU A 254 19.17 -12.98 12.63
CA LEU A 254 19.69 -14.29 12.21
C LEU A 254 19.49 -15.35 13.32
N GLN A 255 19.70 -14.99 14.58
CA GLN A 255 19.49 -15.89 15.70
C GLN A 255 18.01 -16.28 15.84
N GLU A 256 17.09 -15.31 15.70
CA GLU A 256 15.65 -15.57 15.70
C GLU A 256 15.24 -16.54 14.58
N ILE A 257 15.76 -16.34 13.35
CA ILE A 257 15.53 -17.25 12.22
C ILE A 257 16.08 -18.64 12.53
N ARG A 258 17.28 -18.75 13.07
CA ARG A 258 17.91 -20.03 13.42
C ARG A 258 17.15 -20.79 14.50
N LEU A 259 16.58 -20.10 15.48
CA LEU A 259 15.73 -20.68 16.50
C LEU A 259 14.44 -21.24 15.88
N ASP A 260 13.80 -20.47 15.01
CA ASP A 260 12.59 -20.92 14.32
C ASP A 260 12.83 -22.13 13.40
N LEU A 261 13.92 -22.14 12.63
CA LEU A 261 14.29 -23.26 11.75
C LEU A 261 14.44 -24.58 12.52
N ARG A 262 14.80 -24.50 13.81
CA ARG A 262 15.01 -25.65 14.71
C ARG A 262 13.82 -25.94 15.62
N ALA A 263 12.78 -25.07 15.57
CA ALA A 263 11.58 -25.23 16.35
C ALA A 263 10.71 -26.41 15.87
N ARG A 264 9.78 -26.86 16.69
CA ARG A 264 8.83 -27.93 16.32
C ARG A 264 7.80 -27.51 15.27
N LYS A 265 7.65 -26.20 15.05
CA LYS A 265 6.70 -25.61 14.09
C LYS A 265 7.41 -25.03 12.86
N ILE A 266 6.69 -24.91 11.78
CA ILE A 266 7.20 -24.25 10.57
C ILE A 266 7.36 -22.75 10.81
N MET A 267 8.54 -22.22 10.50
CA MET A 267 8.81 -20.79 10.57
C MET A 267 7.96 -20.03 9.54
N GLN A 268 7.31 -18.97 9.98
CA GLN A 268 6.71 -17.95 9.15
C GLN A 268 7.13 -16.58 9.69
N ARG A 269 8.16 -15.96 9.08
CA ARG A 269 8.79 -14.75 9.61
C ARG A 269 8.92 -13.64 8.57
N LEU A 270 8.61 -12.41 9.00
CA LEU A 270 8.86 -11.18 8.26
C LEU A 270 10.12 -10.49 8.80
N VAL A 271 11.12 -10.31 7.96
CA VAL A 271 12.29 -9.46 8.23
C VAL A 271 12.09 -8.10 7.60
N GLN A 272 11.96 -7.11 8.43
CA GLN A 272 11.75 -5.73 8.04
C GLN A 272 13.00 -4.91 8.30
N GLY A 273 13.38 -4.06 7.34
CA GLY A 273 14.50 -3.13 7.50
C GLY A 273 14.60 -2.20 6.30
N ASP A 274 15.19 -1.03 6.48
CA ASP A 274 15.36 -0.03 5.41
C ASP A 274 16.21 -0.58 4.24
N VAL A 275 16.16 0.09 3.10
CA VAL A 275 17.03 -0.23 1.96
C VAL A 275 18.50 -0.09 2.42
N GLY A 276 19.31 -1.14 2.18
CA GLY A 276 20.70 -1.17 2.63
C GLY A 276 20.90 -1.53 4.11
N SER A 277 19.87 -1.99 4.84
CA SER A 277 20.02 -2.54 6.21
C SER A 277 20.69 -3.92 6.25
N GLY A 278 20.95 -4.54 5.09
CA GLY A 278 21.62 -5.83 4.98
C GLY A 278 20.68 -7.04 5.05
N LYS A 279 19.43 -6.92 4.66
CA LYS A 279 18.49 -8.06 4.55
C LYS A 279 19.03 -9.19 3.68
N THR A 280 19.70 -8.85 2.57
CA THR A 280 20.27 -9.83 1.61
C THR A 280 21.32 -10.73 2.25
N ILE A 281 22.17 -10.20 3.13
CA ILE A 281 23.15 -11.05 3.84
C ILE A 281 22.48 -12.01 4.81
N ILE A 282 21.41 -11.59 5.48
CA ILE A 282 20.62 -12.47 6.36
C ILE A 282 19.97 -13.59 5.54
N ALA A 283 19.42 -13.28 4.36
CA ALA A 283 18.89 -14.29 3.46
C ALA A 283 19.96 -15.30 3.03
N PHE A 284 21.13 -14.83 2.63
CA PHE A 284 22.26 -15.68 2.23
C PHE A 284 22.69 -16.62 3.36
N LEU A 285 22.90 -16.08 4.57
CA LEU A 285 23.31 -16.87 5.74
C LEU A 285 22.25 -17.92 6.12
N SER A 286 20.95 -17.57 6.03
CA SER A 286 19.86 -18.53 6.28
C SER A 286 19.82 -19.64 5.21
N MET A 287 20.10 -19.30 3.95
CA MET A 287 20.19 -20.30 2.87
C MET A 287 21.44 -21.19 3.02
N LEU A 288 22.53 -20.67 3.58
CA LEU A 288 23.70 -21.47 3.94
C LEU A 288 23.38 -22.49 5.03
N ASP A 289 22.66 -22.07 6.08
CA ASP A 289 22.21 -22.96 7.15
C ASP A 289 21.33 -24.12 6.58
N ALA A 290 20.44 -23.81 5.61
CA ALA A 290 19.63 -24.82 4.95
C ALA A 290 20.48 -25.75 4.06
N ALA A 291 21.41 -25.21 3.27
CA ALA A 291 22.28 -25.99 2.40
C ALA A 291 23.21 -26.93 3.19
N GLN A 292 23.75 -26.47 4.33
CA GLN A 292 24.58 -27.29 5.22
C GLN A 292 23.77 -28.43 5.87
N ALA A 293 22.50 -28.21 6.13
CA ALA A 293 21.58 -29.25 6.62
C ALA A 293 21.12 -30.22 5.52
N GLY A 294 21.56 -30.04 4.26
CA GLY A 294 21.22 -30.89 3.14
C GLY A 294 19.91 -30.54 2.44
N TYR A 295 19.37 -29.35 2.66
CA TYR A 295 18.09 -28.92 2.11
C TYR A 295 18.23 -27.85 1.03
N GLN A 296 17.31 -27.89 0.09
CA GLN A 296 17.15 -26.81 -0.89
C GLN A 296 16.53 -25.57 -0.25
N SER A 297 16.91 -24.42 -0.79
CA SER A 297 16.31 -23.13 -0.47
C SER A 297 15.96 -22.36 -1.73
N ALA A 298 14.89 -21.57 -1.72
CA ALA A 298 14.44 -20.77 -2.85
C ALA A 298 14.31 -19.30 -2.46
N LEU A 299 14.93 -18.40 -3.25
CA LEU A 299 14.80 -16.95 -3.09
C LEU A 299 14.06 -16.36 -4.29
N MET A 300 12.88 -15.81 -4.04
CA MET A 300 12.04 -15.18 -5.05
C MET A 300 12.21 -13.67 -5.02
N ALA A 301 12.69 -13.10 -6.13
CA ALA A 301 12.84 -11.67 -6.34
C ALA A 301 11.72 -11.10 -7.24
N PRO A 302 11.29 -9.84 -7.06
CA PRO A 302 10.18 -9.24 -7.80
C PRO A 302 10.50 -8.99 -9.28
N THR A 303 11.77 -8.86 -9.64
CA THR A 303 12.21 -8.58 -11.00
C THR A 303 13.36 -9.49 -11.41
N GLU A 304 13.52 -9.71 -12.71
CA GLU A 304 14.62 -10.51 -13.25
C GLU A 304 15.99 -9.88 -12.98
N VAL A 305 16.05 -8.55 -12.98
CA VAL A 305 17.29 -7.81 -12.67
C VAL A 305 17.73 -8.09 -11.23
N LEU A 306 16.81 -8.02 -10.26
CA LEU A 306 17.12 -8.33 -8.87
C LEU A 306 17.45 -9.80 -8.66
N ALA A 307 16.76 -10.72 -9.36
CA ALA A 307 17.08 -12.14 -9.31
C ALA A 307 18.50 -12.42 -9.83
N MET A 308 18.89 -11.78 -10.94
CA MET A 308 20.24 -11.87 -11.49
C MET A 308 21.29 -11.32 -10.53
N GLN A 309 21.02 -10.14 -9.93
CA GLN A 309 21.91 -9.51 -8.96
C GLN A 309 22.10 -10.39 -7.71
N HIS A 310 21.04 -10.96 -7.16
CA HIS A 310 21.15 -11.90 -6.04
C HIS A 310 21.93 -13.15 -6.44
N TYR A 311 21.67 -13.69 -7.64
CA TYR A 311 22.36 -14.85 -8.14
C TYR A 311 23.89 -14.62 -8.24
N GLN A 312 24.30 -13.52 -8.88
CA GLN A 312 25.71 -13.16 -9.02
C GLN A 312 26.39 -12.98 -7.66
N ASN A 313 25.78 -12.19 -6.77
CA ASN A 313 26.30 -11.97 -5.42
C ASN A 313 26.46 -13.27 -4.63
N PHE A 314 25.50 -14.21 -4.76
CA PHE A 314 25.56 -15.46 -4.00
C PHE A 314 26.59 -16.43 -4.59
N VAL A 315 26.76 -16.45 -5.92
CA VAL A 315 27.85 -17.19 -6.57
C VAL A 315 29.21 -16.66 -6.11
N GLU A 316 29.42 -15.35 -6.18
CA GLU A 316 30.67 -14.70 -5.74
C GLU A 316 30.97 -14.98 -4.26
N MET A 317 29.97 -14.92 -3.39
CA MET A 317 30.15 -15.23 -1.98
C MET A 317 30.49 -16.70 -1.74
N CYS A 318 29.84 -17.63 -2.45
CA CYS A 318 30.18 -19.06 -2.38
C CYS A 318 31.62 -19.32 -2.86
N GLU A 319 32.04 -18.68 -3.94
CA GLU A 319 33.41 -18.81 -4.48
C GLU A 319 34.46 -18.23 -3.52
N LEU A 320 34.21 -17.02 -2.99
CA LEU A 320 35.09 -16.34 -2.05
C LEU A 320 35.38 -17.16 -0.78
N HIS A 321 34.38 -17.91 -0.32
CA HIS A 321 34.48 -18.73 0.90
C HIS A 321 34.70 -20.23 0.60
N ASN A 322 35.02 -20.60 -0.65
CA ASN A 322 35.23 -21.99 -1.10
C ASN A 322 34.06 -22.93 -0.74
N LEU A 323 32.82 -22.43 -0.81
CA LEU A 323 31.61 -23.21 -0.55
C LEU A 323 31.13 -23.86 -1.85
N HIS A 324 31.19 -25.18 -1.92
CA HIS A 324 30.76 -25.94 -3.10
C HIS A 324 29.25 -26.17 -3.12
N ILE A 325 28.46 -25.07 -3.06
CA ILE A 325 26.99 -25.11 -3.05
C ILE A 325 26.49 -24.73 -4.44
N PRO A 326 25.63 -25.52 -5.07
CA PRO A 326 25.03 -25.15 -6.35
C PRO A 326 24.07 -23.97 -6.20
N VAL A 327 24.40 -22.83 -6.80
CA VAL A 327 23.49 -21.71 -6.98
C VAL A 327 22.86 -21.83 -8.37
N ILE A 328 21.53 -21.75 -8.44
CA ILE A 328 20.75 -21.98 -9.67
C ILE A 328 19.86 -20.76 -9.92
N LEU A 329 19.93 -20.18 -11.13
CA LEU A 329 19.05 -19.11 -11.56
C LEU A 329 17.87 -19.66 -12.37
N LEU A 330 16.63 -19.21 -12.06
CA LEU A 330 15.42 -19.57 -12.80
C LEU A 330 14.53 -18.34 -13.00
N THR A 331 14.57 -17.74 -14.20
CA THR A 331 13.78 -16.56 -14.58
C THR A 331 12.97 -16.80 -15.86
N GLY A 332 12.03 -15.90 -16.14
CA GLY A 332 11.19 -15.95 -17.34
C GLY A 332 11.98 -15.79 -18.63
N SER A 333 13.02 -14.96 -18.63
CA SER A 333 13.85 -14.61 -19.81
C SER A 333 14.85 -15.69 -20.24
N LEU A 334 15.13 -16.68 -19.39
CA LEU A 334 16.01 -17.79 -19.75
C LEU A 334 15.51 -18.55 -20.99
N THR A 335 16.44 -18.98 -21.85
CA THR A 335 16.12 -19.81 -22.99
C THR A 335 15.57 -21.18 -22.56
N ALA A 336 14.87 -21.86 -23.44
CA ALA A 336 14.34 -23.20 -23.17
C ALA A 336 15.42 -24.20 -22.72
N LYS A 337 16.64 -24.09 -23.30
CA LYS A 337 17.79 -24.91 -22.95
C LYS A 337 18.30 -24.62 -21.55
N GLU A 338 18.42 -23.37 -21.19
CA GLU A 338 18.87 -22.94 -19.86
C GLU A 338 17.83 -23.33 -18.78
N LYS A 339 16.54 -23.13 -19.04
CA LYS A 339 15.47 -23.58 -18.12
C LYS A 339 15.54 -25.10 -17.89
N ARG A 340 15.73 -25.89 -18.96
CA ARG A 340 15.85 -27.34 -18.82
C ARG A 340 17.04 -27.70 -17.94
N ARG A 341 18.22 -27.09 -18.17
CA ARG A 341 19.39 -27.30 -17.32
C ARG A 341 19.16 -26.89 -15.87
N ALA A 342 18.44 -25.77 -15.62
CA ALA A 342 18.10 -25.35 -14.27
C ALA A 342 17.21 -26.40 -13.58
N TYR A 343 16.18 -26.90 -14.25
CA TYR A 343 15.32 -27.96 -13.71
C TYR A 343 16.06 -29.25 -13.42
N GLU A 344 16.93 -29.70 -14.33
CA GLU A 344 17.79 -30.88 -14.14
C GLU A 344 18.71 -30.72 -12.92
N ARG A 345 19.32 -29.54 -12.74
CA ARG A 345 20.15 -29.23 -11.58
C ARG A 345 19.37 -29.16 -10.28
N MET A 346 18.14 -28.60 -10.28
CA MET A 346 17.26 -28.57 -9.11
C MET A 346 16.93 -30.00 -8.61
N GLN A 347 16.77 -30.96 -9.52
CA GLN A 347 16.52 -32.36 -9.16
C GLN A 347 17.79 -33.11 -8.72
N LEU A 348 18.95 -32.72 -9.25
CA LEU A 348 20.21 -33.38 -8.95
C LEU A 348 20.83 -32.96 -7.61
N TYR A 349 20.65 -31.68 -7.22
CA TYR A 349 21.31 -31.12 -6.04
C TYR A 349 20.33 -30.88 -4.90
N HIS A 350 20.35 -31.71 -3.87
CA HIS A 350 19.45 -31.67 -2.74
C HIS A 350 19.67 -30.47 -1.78
N ASN A 351 20.80 -29.76 -1.90
CA ASN A 351 21.18 -28.60 -1.10
C ASN A 351 21.38 -27.33 -1.92
N ALA A 352 20.78 -27.27 -3.10
CA ALA A 352 20.93 -26.11 -3.98
C ALA A 352 20.21 -24.85 -3.46
N MET A 353 20.82 -23.69 -3.68
CA MET A 353 20.20 -22.38 -3.55
C MET A 353 19.58 -21.99 -4.89
N VAL A 354 18.26 -21.88 -4.96
CA VAL A 354 17.54 -21.55 -6.19
C VAL A 354 17.06 -20.11 -6.14
N ILE A 355 17.49 -19.27 -7.06
CA ILE A 355 17.15 -17.84 -7.11
C ILE A 355 16.36 -17.57 -8.38
N GLY A 356 15.27 -16.82 -8.28
CA GLY A 356 14.48 -16.53 -9.47
C GLY A 356 13.32 -15.58 -9.23
N THR A 357 12.44 -15.56 -10.21
CA THR A 357 11.20 -14.78 -10.17
C THR A 357 9.98 -15.71 -10.02
N HIS A 358 8.80 -15.28 -10.47
CA HIS A 358 7.61 -16.14 -10.53
C HIS A 358 7.82 -17.48 -11.28
N ALA A 359 8.91 -17.65 -12.00
CA ALA A 359 9.25 -18.93 -12.62
C ALA A 359 9.44 -20.06 -11.59
N LEU A 360 9.83 -19.73 -10.34
CA LEU A 360 10.01 -20.66 -9.23
C LEU A 360 8.71 -21.37 -8.80
N ILE A 361 7.56 -20.73 -9.02
CA ILE A 361 6.25 -21.29 -8.65
C ILE A 361 5.57 -22.08 -9.77
N GLN A 362 6.11 -22.07 -11.00
CA GLN A 362 5.53 -22.80 -12.12
C GLN A 362 5.55 -24.31 -11.87
N GLU A 363 4.59 -25.05 -12.41
CA GLU A 363 4.45 -26.50 -12.23
C GLU A 363 5.73 -27.28 -12.58
N ARG A 364 6.45 -26.84 -13.59
CA ARG A 364 7.71 -27.46 -14.05
C ARG A 364 8.89 -27.30 -13.09
N ALA A 365 8.83 -26.33 -12.18
CA ALA A 365 9.84 -26.17 -11.14
C ALA A 365 9.51 -27.15 -10.00
N VAL A 366 10.11 -28.33 -10.07
CA VAL A 366 9.97 -29.39 -9.07
C VAL A 366 11.18 -29.35 -8.16
N TYR A 367 10.93 -29.28 -6.86
CA TYR A 367 11.95 -29.34 -5.83
C TYR A 367 11.93 -30.74 -5.21
N ASP A 368 13.10 -31.24 -4.88
CA ASP A 368 13.23 -32.55 -4.24
C ASP A 368 13.09 -32.41 -2.70
N ASN A 369 13.75 -31.41 -2.13
CA ASN A 369 13.86 -31.27 -0.67
C ASN A 369 13.89 -29.80 -0.23
N LEU A 370 12.86 -29.03 -0.60
CA LEU A 370 12.76 -27.59 -0.32
C LEU A 370 12.38 -27.33 1.12
N ALA A 371 13.30 -26.83 1.95
CA ALA A 371 13.06 -26.53 3.36
C ALA A 371 12.89 -25.03 3.67
N LEU A 372 13.44 -24.13 2.84
CA LEU A 372 13.39 -22.70 3.09
C LEU A 372 12.98 -21.93 1.84
N VAL A 373 11.97 -21.09 1.99
CA VAL A 373 11.50 -20.16 0.96
C VAL A 373 11.69 -18.73 1.46
N ILE A 374 12.36 -17.91 0.65
CA ILE A 374 12.57 -16.49 0.93
C ILE A 374 11.90 -15.68 -0.17
N THR A 375 11.11 -14.66 0.22
CA THR A 375 10.51 -13.71 -0.73
C THR A 375 11.03 -12.31 -0.45
N ASP A 376 11.60 -11.66 -1.47
CA ASP A 376 12.07 -10.28 -1.37
C ASP A 376 11.00 -9.31 -1.87
N GLU A 377 10.81 -8.18 -1.18
CA GLU A 377 9.84 -7.11 -1.52
C GLU A 377 8.39 -7.63 -1.71
N GLN A 378 7.88 -8.29 -0.71
CA GLN A 378 6.59 -9.00 -0.73
C GLN A 378 5.40 -8.20 -1.26
N HIS A 379 5.34 -6.87 -1.05
CA HIS A 379 4.22 -6.03 -1.48
C HIS A 379 3.99 -6.06 -3.01
N ARG A 380 4.95 -6.57 -3.79
CA ARG A 380 4.86 -6.77 -5.25
C ARG A 380 4.33 -8.15 -5.66
N PHE A 381 4.14 -9.06 -4.68
CA PHE A 381 3.62 -10.41 -4.91
C PHE A 381 2.21 -10.57 -4.35
N GLY A 382 1.33 -11.26 -5.07
CA GLY A 382 0.00 -11.60 -4.58
C GLY A 382 0.04 -12.72 -3.51
N VAL A 383 -0.93 -12.75 -2.59
CA VAL A 383 -1.08 -13.79 -1.56
C VAL A 383 -1.05 -15.21 -2.17
N LYS A 384 -1.73 -15.41 -3.29
CA LYS A 384 -1.76 -16.69 -4.03
C LYS A 384 -0.39 -17.20 -4.49
N GLN A 385 0.56 -16.32 -4.77
CA GLN A 385 1.90 -16.73 -5.22
C GLN A 385 2.73 -17.29 -4.07
N ARG A 386 2.58 -16.76 -2.86
CA ARG A 386 3.19 -17.33 -1.64
C ARG A 386 2.66 -18.73 -1.35
N GLU A 387 1.34 -18.86 -1.33
CA GLU A 387 0.67 -20.15 -1.11
C GLU A 387 1.14 -21.20 -2.11
N SER A 388 1.29 -20.82 -3.39
CA SER A 388 1.78 -21.73 -4.43
C SER A 388 3.21 -22.21 -4.18
N LEU A 389 4.10 -21.36 -3.67
CA LEU A 389 5.47 -21.75 -3.36
C LEU A 389 5.55 -22.58 -2.08
N PHE A 390 4.74 -22.24 -1.07
CA PHE A 390 4.59 -23.01 0.15
C PHE A 390 4.11 -24.45 -0.11
N LEU A 391 3.18 -24.63 -1.04
CA LEU A 391 2.66 -25.95 -1.39
C LEU A 391 3.68 -26.86 -2.16
N LYS A 392 4.76 -26.28 -2.71
CA LYS A 392 5.72 -27.04 -3.52
C LYS A 392 6.74 -27.86 -2.73
N GLY A 393 7.02 -27.49 -1.49
CA GLY A 393 8.11 -28.10 -0.70
C GLY A 393 7.65 -28.99 0.44
N GLY A 394 6.41 -29.46 0.50
CA GLY A 394 5.92 -30.18 1.67
C GLY A 394 5.91 -29.31 2.92
N GLN A 395 5.49 -28.05 2.78
CA GLN A 395 5.40 -27.02 3.82
C GLN A 395 6.78 -26.51 4.32
N PRO A 396 7.55 -25.83 3.48
CA PRO A 396 8.85 -25.26 3.85
C PRO A 396 8.70 -24.10 4.84
N HIS A 397 9.77 -23.77 5.54
CA HIS A 397 9.90 -22.53 6.29
C HIS A 397 9.79 -21.32 5.35
N VAL A 398 9.12 -20.27 5.78
CA VAL A 398 8.88 -19.04 5.00
C VAL A 398 9.54 -17.84 5.67
N LEU A 399 10.43 -17.18 4.93
CA LEU A 399 11.06 -15.92 5.30
C LEU A 399 10.66 -14.85 4.30
N VAL A 400 10.03 -13.80 4.78
CA VAL A 400 9.60 -12.66 3.97
C VAL A 400 10.49 -11.48 4.27
N MET A 401 10.98 -10.77 3.26
CA MET A 401 11.77 -9.54 3.42
C MET A 401 11.00 -8.34 2.90
N SER A 402 11.03 -7.22 3.63
CA SER A 402 10.46 -5.94 3.19
C SER A 402 11.41 -4.78 3.47
N ALA A 403 11.58 -3.89 2.47
CA ALA A 403 12.31 -2.65 2.62
C ALA A 403 11.45 -1.49 3.14
N THR A 404 10.13 -1.63 3.13
CA THR A 404 9.25 -0.59 3.65
C THR A 404 9.13 -0.71 5.17
N PRO A 405 9.48 0.34 5.94
CA PRO A 405 9.23 0.35 7.37
C PRO A 405 7.72 0.44 7.62
N ILE A 406 7.09 -0.70 7.85
CA ILE A 406 5.67 -0.79 8.22
C ILE A 406 5.60 -0.70 9.74
N PRO A 407 4.83 0.21 10.33
CA PRO A 407 4.63 0.24 11.77
C PRO A 407 4.23 -1.14 12.30
N ARG A 408 4.82 -1.57 13.42
CA ARG A 408 4.61 -2.94 13.97
C ARG A 408 3.14 -3.30 14.10
N THR A 409 2.30 -2.36 14.52
CA THR A 409 0.84 -2.54 14.61
C THR A 409 0.20 -2.81 13.25
N LEU A 410 0.63 -2.08 12.20
CA LEU A 410 0.13 -2.29 10.84
C LEU A 410 0.69 -3.59 10.23
N ALA A 411 1.92 -3.95 10.56
CA ALA A 411 2.51 -5.21 10.12
C ALA A 411 1.76 -6.42 10.72
N ILE A 412 1.35 -6.37 11.97
CA ILE A 412 0.50 -7.39 12.61
C ILE A 412 -0.88 -7.46 11.91
N ILE A 413 -1.42 -6.33 11.48
CA ILE A 413 -2.69 -6.28 10.75
C ILE A 413 -2.56 -6.89 9.35
N LEU A 414 -1.51 -6.54 8.62
CA LEU A 414 -1.31 -6.99 7.23
C LEU A 414 -0.73 -8.42 7.12
N TYR A 415 -0.01 -8.87 8.15
CA TYR A 415 0.78 -10.10 8.17
C TYR A 415 0.66 -10.80 9.51
N GLY A 416 -0.54 -10.83 10.09
CA GLY A 416 -0.80 -11.37 11.43
C GLY A 416 -0.40 -12.82 11.64
N ASP A 417 -0.17 -13.55 10.56
CA ASP A 417 0.34 -14.91 10.51
C ASP A 417 1.88 -15.01 10.63
N LEU A 418 2.61 -13.86 10.47
CA LEU A 418 4.07 -13.85 10.48
C LEU A 418 4.64 -13.33 11.80
N ASP A 419 5.70 -13.96 12.29
CA ASP A 419 6.57 -13.41 13.32
C ASP A 419 7.44 -12.28 12.72
N ILE A 420 7.71 -11.21 13.48
CA ILE A 420 8.34 -10.01 12.93
C ILE A 420 9.71 -9.79 13.56
N SER A 421 10.75 -9.71 12.71
CA SER A 421 12.08 -9.25 13.06
C SER A 421 12.36 -7.88 12.40
N VAL A 422 12.87 -6.93 13.17
CA VAL A 422 13.17 -5.59 12.67
C VAL A 422 14.68 -5.34 12.71
N ILE A 423 15.25 -5.00 11.55
CA ILE A 423 16.63 -4.51 11.44
C ILE A 423 16.56 -2.97 11.48
N ASP A 424 16.62 -2.43 12.68
CA ASP A 424 16.48 -1.01 13.01
C ASP A 424 17.82 -0.25 13.07
N GLU A 425 18.93 -0.94 12.81
CA GLU A 425 20.26 -0.36 12.77
C GLU A 425 20.72 -0.10 11.34
N VAL A 426 21.43 1.01 11.15
CA VAL A 426 22.06 1.36 9.88
C VAL A 426 23.54 0.98 9.96
N PRO A 427 24.11 0.29 8.95
CA PRO A 427 25.55 -0.03 8.94
C PRO A 427 26.41 1.23 9.12
N ALA A 428 27.43 1.14 9.99
CA ALA A 428 28.23 2.28 10.46
C ALA A 428 28.91 3.13 9.36
N LYS A 429 29.11 2.57 8.16
CA LYS A 429 29.72 3.26 7.01
C LYS A 429 28.71 3.98 6.09
N ARG A 430 27.41 3.94 6.38
CA ARG A 430 26.40 4.60 5.55
C ARG A 430 26.43 6.10 5.78
N LEU A 431 26.69 6.86 4.72
CA LEU A 431 26.65 8.32 4.76
C LEU A 431 25.18 8.81 4.86
N PRO A 432 24.94 9.92 5.61
CA PRO A 432 23.60 10.49 5.70
C PRO A 432 23.12 10.98 4.34
N ILE A 433 21.87 10.66 4.01
CA ILE A 433 21.21 11.13 2.77
C ILE A 433 20.75 12.57 2.98
N LYS A 434 21.12 13.46 2.07
CA LYS A 434 20.62 14.84 2.02
C LYS A 434 19.43 14.89 1.07
N SER A 435 18.25 15.20 1.59
CA SER A 435 17.02 15.33 0.79
C SER A 435 16.58 16.78 0.74
N CYS A 436 16.15 17.24 -0.44
CA CYS A 436 15.54 18.55 -0.60
C CYS A 436 14.42 18.51 -1.65
N VAL A 437 13.41 19.35 -1.49
CA VAL A 437 12.34 19.56 -2.47
C VAL A 437 12.58 20.88 -3.17
N VAL A 438 12.65 20.84 -4.50
CA VAL A 438 12.92 22.03 -5.31
C VAL A 438 11.85 22.22 -6.38
N GLY A 439 11.51 23.47 -6.68
CA GLY A 439 10.56 23.81 -7.74
C GLY A 439 11.21 23.82 -9.14
N LYS A 440 10.38 23.94 -10.19
CA LYS A 440 10.81 23.99 -11.60
C LYS A 440 11.89 25.06 -11.89
N LYS A 441 11.93 26.15 -11.13
CA LYS A 441 12.93 27.22 -11.28
C LYS A 441 14.36 26.80 -10.91
N ALA A 442 14.51 25.81 -10.04
CA ALA A 442 15.82 25.30 -9.60
C ALA A 442 16.38 24.17 -10.50
N ARG A 443 15.75 23.88 -11.64
CA ARG A 443 16.15 22.79 -12.54
C ARG A 443 17.59 22.93 -13.04
N ASN A 444 18.01 24.13 -13.43
CA ASN A 444 19.39 24.37 -13.88
C ASN A 444 20.41 24.11 -12.76
N THR A 445 20.12 24.56 -11.55
CA THR A 445 20.96 24.28 -10.37
C THR A 445 21.05 22.77 -10.09
N SER A 446 19.95 22.03 -10.28
CA SER A 446 19.95 20.57 -10.16
C SER A 446 20.85 19.92 -11.23
N TYR A 447 20.85 20.40 -12.47
CA TYR A 447 21.73 19.89 -13.53
C TYR A 447 23.21 20.19 -13.22
N GLU A 448 23.53 21.35 -12.68
CA GLU A 448 24.89 21.66 -12.24
C GLU A 448 25.35 20.75 -11.10
N PHE A 449 24.46 20.47 -10.16
CA PHE A 449 24.72 19.51 -9.09
C PHE A 449 25.00 18.10 -9.64
N LEU A 450 24.16 17.61 -10.57
CA LEU A 450 24.37 16.32 -11.24
C LEU A 450 25.74 16.26 -11.92
N ARG A 451 26.12 17.29 -12.70
CA ARG A 451 27.43 17.36 -13.36
C ARG A 451 28.59 17.24 -12.36
N LYS A 452 28.49 17.96 -11.23
CA LYS A 452 29.52 17.91 -10.17
C LYS A 452 29.63 16.52 -9.52
N GLU A 453 28.51 15.84 -9.31
CA GLU A 453 28.53 14.51 -8.72
C GLU A 453 29.02 13.45 -9.71
N ILE A 454 28.63 13.53 -10.98
CA ILE A 454 29.12 12.64 -12.04
C ILE A 454 30.63 12.84 -12.28
N ALA A 455 31.13 14.07 -12.23
CA ALA A 455 32.57 14.37 -12.33
C ALA A 455 33.39 13.73 -11.19
N LYS A 456 32.76 13.38 -10.05
CA LYS A 456 33.37 12.62 -8.96
C LYS A 456 33.30 11.10 -9.16
N GLY A 457 32.85 10.62 -10.31
CA GLY A 457 32.67 9.20 -10.62
C GLY A 457 31.37 8.60 -10.04
N ARG A 458 30.39 9.43 -9.68
CA ARG A 458 29.09 8.96 -9.16
C ARG A 458 28.06 8.80 -10.28
N GLN A 459 27.10 7.92 -10.07
CA GLN A 459 25.94 7.74 -10.94
C GLN A 459 24.77 8.57 -10.43
N ALA A 460 23.85 8.92 -11.33
CA ALA A 460 22.63 9.65 -11.02
C ALA A 460 21.40 8.98 -11.65
N TYR A 461 20.34 8.84 -10.88
CA TYR A 461 19.05 8.31 -11.36
C TYR A 461 18.01 9.41 -11.37
N VAL A 462 17.31 9.55 -12.50
CA VAL A 462 16.19 10.47 -12.65
C VAL A 462 14.92 9.67 -12.89
N ILE A 463 13.99 9.76 -11.94
CA ILE A 463 12.74 8.99 -11.98
C ILE A 463 11.62 9.87 -12.54
N CYS A 464 11.00 9.44 -13.63
CA CYS A 464 9.85 10.09 -14.26
C CYS A 464 8.58 9.27 -14.01
N PRO A 465 7.44 9.89 -13.70
CA PRO A 465 6.19 9.18 -13.41
C PRO A 465 5.56 8.51 -14.63
N LEU A 466 5.84 9.00 -15.85
CA LEU A 466 5.25 8.51 -17.10
C LEU A 466 6.33 8.01 -18.07
N VAL A 467 5.96 6.99 -18.88
CA VAL A 467 6.83 6.50 -19.97
C VAL A 467 6.70 7.38 -21.20
N GLU A 468 5.48 7.76 -21.57
CA GLU A 468 5.11 8.58 -22.71
C GLU A 468 4.15 9.69 -22.26
N ALA A 469 4.03 10.75 -23.07
CA ALA A 469 3.08 11.83 -22.81
C ALA A 469 1.64 11.27 -22.80
N SER A 470 0.85 11.69 -21.81
CA SER A 470 -0.58 11.34 -21.68
C SER A 470 -1.40 12.61 -21.73
N GLU A 471 -2.47 12.60 -22.54
CA GLU A 471 -3.39 13.74 -22.62
C GLU A 471 -4.02 14.05 -21.25
N GLY A 472 -3.87 15.29 -20.79
CA GLY A 472 -4.47 15.77 -19.54
C GLY A 472 -3.58 15.70 -18.29
N LEU A 473 -2.36 15.16 -18.37
CA LEU A 473 -1.40 15.14 -17.26
C LEU A 473 -0.16 15.97 -17.60
N GLU A 474 0.04 17.08 -16.89
CA GLU A 474 1.28 17.88 -16.95
C GLU A 474 2.45 17.21 -16.21
N ALA A 475 2.73 15.92 -16.50
CA ALA A 475 3.82 15.18 -15.87
C ALA A 475 4.92 14.88 -16.89
N GLU A 476 6.17 14.95 -16.44
CA GLU A 476 7.34 14.65 -17.28
C GLU A 476 7.37 13.16 -17.64
N ASN A 477 7.50 12.85 -18.91
CA ASN A 477 7.71 11.48 -19.37
C ASN A 477 9.19 11.15 -19.55
N VAL A 478 9.56 9.89 -19.36
CA VAL A 478 10.95 9.46 -19.32
C VAL A 478 11.66 9.63 -20.66
N THR A 479 10.96 9.42 -21.77
CA THR A 479 11.54 9.46 -23.12
C THR A 479 11.97 10.88 -23.50
N GLU A 480 11.04 11.85 -23.40
CA GLU A 480 11.34 13.24 -23.69
C GLU A 480 12.33 13.85 -22.69
N TYR A 481 12.21 13.47 -21.42
CA TYR A 481 13.11 13.99 -20.40
C TYR A 481 14.55 13.50 -20.59
N ALA A 482 14.74 12.25 -20.99
CA ALA A 482 16.06 11.72 -21.33
C ALA A 482 16.71 12.49 -22.49
N GLU A 483 15.94 12.84 -23.53
CA GLU A 483 16.43 13.66 -24.65
C GLU A 483 16.82 15.07 -24.18
N LYS A 484 15.97 15.72 -23.38
CA LYS A 484 16.28 17.05 -22.80
C LYS A 484 17.55 16.98 -21.95
N LEU A 485 17.72 15.91 -21.18
CA LEU A 485 18.87 15.74 -20.30
C LEU A 485 20.16 15.50 -21.10
N ARG A 486 20.12 14.73 -22.21
CA ARG A 486 21.25 14.54 -23.13
C ARG A 486 21.74 15.87 -23.72
N GLN A 487 20.82 16.74 -24.10
CA GLN A 487 21.15 18.07 -24.62
C GLN A 487 21.77 18.99 -23.59
N GLN A 488 21.46 18.78 -22.31
CA GLN A 488 21.94 19.62 -21.21
C GLN A 488 23.26 19.11 -20.59
N MET A 489 23.63 17.86 -20.84
CA MET A 489 24.85 17.26 -20.27
C MET A 489 26.04 17.40 -21.22
N PRO A 490 27.27 17.54 -20.72
CA PRO A 490 28.49 17.50 -21.53
C PRO A 490 28.63 16.21 -22.33
N ALA A 491 29.30 16.27 -23.48
CA ALA A 491 29.46 15.17 -24.43
C ALA A 491 30.10 13.89 -23.85
N GLY A 492 30.77 13.96 -22.70
CA GLY A 492 31.38 12.80 -22.02
C GLY A 492 30.45 12.06 -21.04
N ILE A 493 29.21 12.54 -20.82
CA ILE A 493 28.26 11.94 -19.89
C ILE A 493 27.26 11.08 -20.66
N VAL A 494 27.23 9.78 -20.36
CA VAL A 494 26.27 8.84 -20.96
C VAL A 494 24.93 8.98 -20.22
N VAL A 495 23.85 9.24 -20.97
CA VAL A 495 22.48 9.29 -20.45
C VAL A 495 21.66 8.21 -21.12
N GLU A 496 21.32 7.18 -20.37
CA GLU A 496 20.47 6.09 -20.84
C GLU A 496 19.05 6.19 -20.28
N CYS A 497 18.11 5.59 -20.97
CA CYS A 497 16.69 5.60 -20.63
C CYS A 497 16.23 4.16 -20.38
N LEU A 498 15.58 3.92 -19.22
CA LEU A 498 15.07 2.61 -18.85
C LEU A 498 13.56 2.71 -18.53
N HIS A 499 12.74 1.87 -19.16
CA HIS A 499 11.29 1.85 -18.90
C HIS A 499 10.65 0.48 -19.15
N GLY A 500 9.42 0.28 -18.63
CA GLY A 500 8.72 -1.02 -18.65
C GLY A 500 8.50 -1.64 -20.03
N LYS A 501 8.26 -0.81 -21.06
CA LYS A 501 8.00 -1.27 -22.44
C LYS A 501 9.24 -1.80 -23.20
N MET A 502 10.45 -1.64 -22.65
CA MET A 502 11.68 -2.13 -23.28
C MET A 502 11.83 -3.64 -23.17
N LYS A 503 12.45 -4.27 -24.18
CA LYS A 503 12.79 -5.70 -24.18
C LYS A 503 13.82 -6.00 -23.08
N SER A 504 13.68 -7.16 -22.40
CA SER A 504 14.53 -7.56 -21.25
C SER A 504 16.02 -7.53 -21.57
N GLY A 505 16.45 -8.03 -22.75
CA GLY A 505 17.86 -8.02 -23.15
C GLY A 505 18.47 -6.61 -23.22
N ARG A 506 17.70 -5.59 -23.69
CA ARG A 506 18.19 -4.21 -23.72
C ARG A 506 18.25 -3.60 -22.31
N LYS A 507 17.27 -3.94 -21.45
CA LYS A 507 17.31 -3.51 -20.04
C LYS A 507 18.57 -4.01 -19.32
N ASN A 508 18.88 -5.30 -19.50
CA ASN A 508 20.07 -5.91 -18.88
C ASN A 508 21.34 -5.23 -19.36
N LEU A 509 21.47 -5.01 -20.68
CA LEU A 509 22.64 -4.33 -21.25
C LEU A 509 22.85 -2.92 -20.69
N ILE A 510 21.77 -2.15 -20.49
CA ILE A 510 21.84 -0.79 -19.91
C ILE A 510 22.23 -0.86 -18.41
N MET A 511 21.81 -1.90 -17.70
CA MET A 511 22.12 -2.06 -16.28
C MET A 511 23.53 -2.57 -16.02
N GLU A 512 24.16 -3.23 -17.01
CA GLU A 512 25.55 -3.73 -16.95
C GLU A 512 26.59 -2.65 -17.31
N GLN A 513 26.18 -1.59 -18.02
CA GLN A 513 27.02 -0.43 -18.38
C GLN A 513 27.05 0.62 -17.25
#